data_744c9d0b14d3a0e080315d963eccebe5
#
_entry.id   744c9d0b14d3a0e080315d963eccebe5
#
_cell.length_a   1.000
_cell.length_b   1.000
_cell.length_c   1.000
_cell.angle_alpha   90.00
_cell.angle_beta   90.00
_cell.angle_gamma   90.00
#
_symmetry.space_group_name_H-M   'P 1'
#
loop_
_entity.id
_entity.type
_entity.pdbx_description
1 polymer ?
#
loop_
_entity_poly.entity_id
_entity_poly.type
_entity_poly.pdbx_seq_one_letter_code
_entity_poly.pdbx_strand_id
1 'polypeptide(L)'
;MNEPILAAKGQHELLIPPERANRHGLISGATGTGKTVTLQVLAENFSMVGVPVFMADVKGDLAGLSRPGSENPKITERINRIGISNFIFGECPVTFWDVFGVQGHPVRTTISEMGPLLLSRLLNLNDTQTGVLTLVFEIADDGGLLLLDLKDLRSMLRYVGDNSSSYTTAYGNISQASIGAIQRSLVALENEGGDIFFGEPSLNLDHFLQTGANGRGVINILAADRLIQSPAIYATFLLWLLSELFEQMPEA
;
A
#
# COMPACT_ATOMS: atom_id res chain seq x y z
N MET A 1 -25.91 2.44 -10.22
CA MET A 1 -25.11 2.83 -11.38
C MET A 1 -24.66 1.55 -12.07
N ASN A 2 -25.22 1.23 -13.24
CA ASN A 2 -25.02 -0.09 -13.88
C ASN A 2 -24.36 0.04 -15.28
N GLU A 3 -23.64 1.13 -15.54
CA GLU A 3 -22.96 1.25 -16.81
C GLU A 3 -21.65 0.42 -16.78
N PRO A 4 -21.43 -0.43 -17.80
CA PRO A 4 -20.23 -1.24 -17.87
C PRO A 4 -18.99 -0.36 -18.04
N ILE A 5 -17.91 -0.77 -17.40
CA ILE A 5 -16.60 -0.08 -17.45
C ILE A 5 -15.90 -0.47 -18.75
N LEU A 6 -15.58 0.50 -19.60
CA LEU A 6 -14.80 0.24 -20.81
C LEU A 6 -13.33 -0.03 -20.45
N ALA A 7 -12.90 -1.26 -20.63
CA ALA A 7 -11.51 -1.66 -20.39
C ALA A 7 -10.62 -1.49 -21.62
N ALA A 8 -11.15 -1.78 -22.81
CA ALA A 8 -10.44 -1.65 -24.08
C ALA A 8 -11.42 -1.61 -25.25
N LYS A 9 -10.96 -1.12 -26.41
CA LYS A 9 -11.72 -1.11 -27.65
C LYS A 9 -10.84 -1.56 -28.82
N GLY A 10 -11.32 -2.55 -29.54
CA GLY A 10 -10.76 -3.03 -30.78
C GLY A 10 -11.85 -3.08 -31.85
N GLN A 11 -12.05 -4.22 -32.50
CA GLN A 11 -13.24 -4.45 -33.35
C GLN A 11 -14.53 -4.44 -32.51
N HIS A 12 -14.43 -4.88 -31.26
CA HIS A 12 -15.50 -4.86 -30.26
C HIS A 12 -15.01 -4.12 -29.02
N GLU A 13 -15.94 -3.59 -28.25
CA GLU A 13 -15.65 -3.03 -26.92
C GLU A 13 -15.50 -4.17 -25.92
N LEU A 14 -14.44 -4.10 -25.12
CA LEU A 14 -14.24 -4.97 -23.97
C LEU A 14 -14.74 -4.23 -22.73
N LEU A 15 -15.85 -4.70 -22.20
CA LEU A 15 -16.55 -4.10 -21.08
C LEU A 15 -16.41 -4.98 -19.82
N ILE A 16 -16.20 -4.35 -18.68
CA ILE A 16 -16.22 -5.00 -17.37
C ILE A 16 -17.55 -4.62 -16.70
N PRO A 17 -18.46 -5.58 -16.48
CA PRO A 17 -19.65 -5.34 -15.67
C PRO A 17 -19.23 -4.96 -14.24
N PRO A 18 -19.79 -3.88 -13.65
CA PRO A 18 -19.42 -3.42 -12.30
C PRO A 18 -19.52 -4.52 -11.22
N GLU A 19 -20.56 -5.34 -11.29
CA GLU A 19 -20.78 -6.46 -10.40
C GLU A 19 -19.73 -7.58 -10.49
N ARG A 20 -18.87 -7.54 -11.50
CA ARG A 20 -17.76 -8.47 -11.72
C ARG A 20 -16.39 -7.82 -11.62
N ALA A 21 -16.33 -6.55 -11.25
CA ALA A 21 -15.08 -5.80 -11.15
C ALA A 21 -14.23 -6.20 -9.91
N ASN A 22 -14.80 -7.00 -8.99
CA ASN A 22 -14.12 -7.57 -7.82
C ASN A 22 -13.22 -8.79 -8.15
N ARG A 23 -12.72 -8.87 -9.39
CA ARG A 23 -11.87 -9.98 -9.85
C ARG A 23 -10.45 -9.49 -10.13
N HIS A 24 -9.51 -10.43 -10.05
CA HIS A 24 -8.13 -10.17 -10.46
C HIS A 24 -8.00 -10.15 -11.98
N GLY A 25 -7.12 -9.26 -12.47
CA GLY A 25 -6.82 -9.14 -13.89
C GLY A 25 -5.31 -9.08 -14.13
N LEU A 26 -4.88 -9.50 -15.32
CA LEU A 26 -3.50 -9.41 -15.77
C LEU A 26 -3.43 -8.64 -17.08
N ILE A 27 -2.66 -7.53 -17.10
CA ILE A 27 -2.32 -6.77 -18.31
C ILE A 27 -0.87 -7.08 -18.66
N SER A 28 -0.67 -7.88 -19.71
CA SER A 28 0.66 -8.28 -20.17
C SER A 28 0.97 -7.74 -21.56
N GLY A 29 2.25 -7.56 -21.85
CA GLY A 29 2.74 -7.08 -23.15
C GLY A 29 4.16 -6.56 -23.07
N ALA A 30 4.82 -6.41 -24.23
CA ALA A 30 6.16 -5.83 -24.32
C ALA A 30 6.17 -4.33 -23.94
N THR A 31 7.36 -3.75 -23.78
CA THR A 31 7.51 -2.31 -23.55
C THR A 31 6.93 -1.52 -24.74
N GLY A 32 6.19 -0.44 -24.46
CA GLY A 32 5.59 0.41 -25.49
C GLY A 32 4.27 -0.09 -26.07
N THR A 33 3.72 -1.24 -25.61
CA THR A 33 2.45 -1.78 -26.12
C THR A 33 1.19 -1.12 -25.50
N GLY A 34 1.35 -0.22 -24.51
CA GLY A 34 0.26 0.54 -23.91
C GLY A 34 -0.26 -0.03 -22.59
N LYS A 35 0.50 -0.89 -21.88
CA LYS A 35 0.09 -1.42 -20.56
C LYS A 35 -0.30 -0.33 -19.56
N THR A 36 0.58 0.67 -19.38
CA THR A 36 0.32 1.80 -18.47
C THR A 36 -0.91 2.60 -18.92
N VAL A 37 -1.07 2.82 -20.23
CA VAL A 37 -2.27 3.50 -20.76
C VAL A 37 -3.55 2.72 -20.45
N THR A 38 -3.51 1.39 -20.53
CA THR A 38 -4.67 0.56 -20.17
C THR A 38 -4.99 0.66 -18.67
N LEU A 39 -3.98 0.70 -17.80
CA LEU A 39 -4.18 0.94 -16.37
C LEU A 39 -4.78 2.33 -16.10
N GLN A 40 -4.27 3.37 -16.76
CA GLN A 40 -4.80 4.72 -16.65
C GLN A 40 -6.28 4.78 -17.08
N VAL A 41 -6.62 4.19 -18.23
CA VAL A 41 -8.01 4.14 -18.71
C VAL A 41 -8.94 3.42 -17.73
N LEU A 42 -8.48 2.31 -17.15
CA LEU A 42 -9.26 1.61 -16.12
C LEU A 42 -9.45 2.48 -14.88
N ALA A 43 -8.38 3.12 -14.39
CA ALA A 43 -8.44 4.00 -13.23
C ALA A 43 -9.40 5.18 -13.46
N GLU A 44 -9.34 5.83 -14.63
CA GLU A 44 -10.25 6.90 -15.02
C GLU A 44 -11.71 6.42 -15.03
N ASN A 45 -11.98 5.26 -15.63
CA ASN A 45 -13.33 4.73 -15.72
C ASN A 45 -13.88 4.30 -14.36
N PHE A 46 -13.08 3.68 -13.50
CA PHE A 46 -13.48 3.40 -12.11
C PHE A 46 -13.75 4.69 -11.33
N SER A 47 -12.88 5.68 -11.46
CA SER A 47 -13.08 7.00 -10.85
C SER A 47 -14.39 7.65 -11.31
N MET A 48 -14.69 7.60 -12.61
CA MET A 48 -15.93 8.18 -13.17
C MET A 48 -17.19 7.56 -12.59
N VAL A 49 -17.20 6.27 -12.28
CA VAL A 49 -18.36 5.61 -11.67
C VAL A 49 -18.36 5.71 -10.13
N GLY A 50 -17.47 6.51 -9.55
CA GLY A 50 -17.43 6.79 -8.10
C GLY A 50 -16.61 5.79 -7.29
N VAL A 51 -15.86 4.90 -7.93
CA VAL A 51 -15.02 3.90 -7.26
C VAL A 51 -13.62 4.45 -7.02
N PRO A 52 -13.15 4.56 -5.77
CA PRO A 52 -11.77 4.92 -5.47
C PRO A 52 -10.79 3.87 -6.01
N VAL A 53 -9.62 4.33 -6.43
CA VAL A 53 -8.59 3.49 -7.03
C VAL A 53 -7.28 3.66 -6.28
N PHE A 54 -6.54 2.57 -6.03
CA PHE A 54 -5.18 2.62 -5.54
C PHE A 54 -4.21 2.07 -6.59
N MET A 55 -3.13 2.81 -6.84
CA MET A 55 -2.10 2.45 -7.82
C MET A 55 -0.70 2.68 -7.23
N ALA A 56 0.23 1.77 -7.49
CA ALA A 56 1.65 1.97 -7.18
C ALA A 56 2.41 2.39 -8.45
N ASP A 57 3.06 3.54 -8.40
CA ASP A 57 3.81 4.14 -9.51
C ASP A 57 5.31 4.03 -9.28
N VAL A 58 5.95 3.08 -9.97
CA VAL A 58 7.41 2.86 -9.89
C VAL A 58 8.18 3.76 -10.84
N LYS A 59 7.52 4.28 -11.90
CA LYS A 59 8.19 5.02 -12.98
C LYS A 59 7.85 6.50 -13.04
N GLY A 60 6.87 6.96 -12.25
CA GLY A 60 6.39 8.34 -12.29
C GLY A 60 5.55 8.66 -13.52
N ASP A 61 4.99 7.65 -14.21
CA ASP A 61 4.22 7.84 -15.45
C ASP A 61 2.69 7.93 -15.22
N LEU A 62 2.22 7.78 -13.98
CA LEU A 62 0.80 7.90 -13.62
C LEU A 62 0.39 9.32 -13.20
N ALA A 63 1.33 10.21 -12.89
CA ALA A 63 1.06 11.57 -12.42
C ALA A 63 0.19 12.40 -13.41
N GLY A 64 0.22 12.05 -14.69
CA GLY A 64 -0.60 12.69 -15.72
C GLY A 64 -2.11 12.60 -15.50
N LEU A 65 -2.61 11.63 -14.69
CA LEU A 65 -4.03 11.50 -14.35
C LEU A 65 -4.58 12.71 -13.57
N SER A 66 -3.72 13.46 -12.88
CA SER A 66 -4.10 14.64 -12.09
C SER A 66 -4.29 15.92 -12.91
N ARG A 67 -4.06 15.88 -14.24
CA ARG A 67 -4.16 17.05 -15.09
C ARG A 67 -4.86 16.72 -16.40
N PRO A 68 -5.59 17.67 -16.98
CA PRO A 68 -6.19 17.45 -18.29
C PRO A 68 -5.08 17.25 -19.32
N GLY A 69 -5.28 16.27 -20.19
CA GLY A 69 -4.41 16.05 -21.33
C GLY A 69 -4.50 17.19 -22.34
N SER A 70 -3.63 17.15 -23.35
CA SER A 70 -3.66 18.11 -24.47
C SER A 70 -3.74 17.39 -25.81
N GLU A 71 -4.21 18.10 -26.81
CA GLU A 71 -4.24 17.57 -28.17
C GLU A 71 -2.84 17.16 -28.63
N ASN A 72 -2.77 15.97 -29.17
CA ASN A 72 -1.57 15.38 -29.71
C ASN A 72 -1.92 14.58 -30.98
N PRO A 73 -1.23 14.78 -32.11
CA PRO A 73 -1.54 14.08 -33.35
C PRO A 73 -1.61 12.55 -33.23
N LYS A 74 -0.74 11.96 -32.38
CA LYS A 74 -0.74 10.51 -32.12
C LYS A 74 -1.99 10.05 -31.37
N ILE A 75 -2.47 10.87 -30.42
CA ILE A 75 -3.69 10.58 -29.67
C ILE A 75 -4.90 10.72 -30.59
N THR A 76 -4.97 11.78 -31.39
CA THR A 76 -6.04 12.00 -32.35
C THR A 76 -6.12 10.87 -33.38
N GLU A 77 -4.99 10.44 -33.94
CA GLU A 77 -4.92 9.31 -34.85
C GLU A 77 -5.43 8.02 -34.19
N ARG A 78 -5.06 7.79 -32.92
CA ARG A 78 -5.47 6.61 -32.16
C ARG A 78 -6.95 6.62 -31.87
N ILE A 79 -7.50 7.76 -31.44
CA ILE A 79 -8.94 7.96 -31.21
C ILE A 79 -9.74 7.62 -32.46
N ASN A 80 -9.32 8.18 -33.61
CA ASN A 80 -9.96 7.94 -34.89
C ASN A 80 -9.89 6.45 -35.29
N ARG A 81 -8.70 5.82 -35.14
CA ARG A 81 -8.50 4.41 -35.47
C ARG A 81 -9.35 3.47 -34.61
N ILE A 82 -9.55 3.80 -33.34
CA ILE A 82 -10.35 2.99 -32.39
C ILE A 82 -11.85 3.34 -32.54
N GLY A 83 -12.18 4.49 -33.11
CA GLY A 83 -13.57 4.94 -33.30
C GLY A 83 -14.21 5.41 -31.98
N ILE A 84 -13.46 6.16 -31.15
CA ILE A 84 -14.02 6.78 -29.94
C ILE A 84 -14.66 8.11 -30.34
N SER A 85 -15.99 8.23 -30.17
CA SER A 85 -16.76 9.39 -30.62
C SER A 85 -16.80 10.57 -29.65
N ASN A 86 -16.67 10.33 -28.36
CA ASN A 86 -16.86 11.34 -27.30
C ASN A 86 -15.61 11.43 -26.39
N PHE A 87 -14.42 11.50 -26.99
CA PHE A 87 -13.18 11.64 -26.21
C PHE A 87 -13.05 13.07 -25.69
N ILE A 88 -12.86 13.21 -24.38
CA ILE A 88 -12.65 14.50 -23.72
C ILE A 88 -11.36 14.40 -22.90
N PHE A 89 -10.48 15.41 -23.05
CA PHE A 89 -9.33 15.57 -22.17
C PHE A 89 -9.82 16.08 -20.82
N GLY A 90 -9.76 15.24 -19.80
CA GLY A 90 -10.19 15.56 -18.44
C GLY A 90 -9.09 15.31 -17.43
N GLU A 91 -9.33 15.73 -16.20
CA GLU A 91 -8.53 15.41 -15.03
C GLU A 91 -9.33 14.51 -14.09
N CYS A 92 -8.62 13.70 -13.30
CA CYS A 92 -9.22 12.90 -12.23
C CYS A 92 -8.86 13.52 -10.87
N PRO A 93 -9.70 13.32 -9.83
CA PRO A 93 -9.29 13.62 -8.46
C PRO A 93 -8.18 12.64 -8.08
N VAL A 94 -6.96 13.15 -7.84
CA VAL A 94 -5.78 12.36 -7.53
C VAL A 94 -5.21 12.79 -6.20
N THR A 95 -4.85 11.81 -5.35
CA THR A 95 -4.04 12.01 -4.16
C THR A 95 -2.73 11.25 -4.31
N PHE A 96 -1.62 11.95 -4.09
CA PHE A 96 -0.28 11.34 -4.12
C PHE A 96 0.16 10.95 -2.71
N TRP A 97 0.70 9.75 -2.60
CA TRP A 97 1.20 9.16 -1.37
C TRP A 97 2.68 8.79 -1.54
N ASP A 98 3.46 8.96 -0.49
CA ASP A 98 4.88 8.60 -0.50
C ASP A 98 5.33 8.21 0.91
N VAL A 99 5.87 7.02 1.07
CA VAL A 99 6.42 6.58 2.37
C VAL A 99 7.47 7.56 2.89
N PHE A 100 8.26 8.17 2.00
CA PHE A 100 9.31 9.13 2.37
C PHE A 100 8.81 10.59 2.49
N GLY A 101 7.55 10.86 2.14
CA GLY A 101 6.94 12.20 2.25
C GLY A 101 7.54 13.26 1.33
N VAL A 102 8.20 12.89 0.24
CA VAL A 102 8.85 13.83 -0.70
C VAL A 102 7.96 14.16 -1.89
N GLN A 103 7.26 13.16 -2.42
CA GLN A 103 6.44 13.27 -3.63
C GLN A 103 4.93 13.24 -3.35
N GLY A 104 4.53 13.06 -2.11
CA GLY A 104 3.13 12.95 -1.71
C GLY A 104 2.92 13.05 -0.21
N HIS A 105 1.69 12.80 0.23
CA HIS A 105 1.39 12.70 1.65
C HIS A 105 2.14 11.51 2.25
N PRO A 106 2.73 11.66 3.44
CA PRO A 106 3.45 10.57 4.07
C PRO A 106 2.50 9.42 4.40
N VAL A 107 2.97 8.20 4.14
CA VAL A 107 2.29 6.97 4.54
C VAL A 107 3.06 6.35 5.68
N ARG A 108 2.42 6.19 6.82
CA ARG A 108 3.00 5.59 8.02
C ARG A 108 2.05 4.58 8.64
N THR A 109 2.61 3.68 9.41
CA THR A 109 1.86 2.78 10.30
C THR A 109 2.59 2.69 11.63
N THR A 110 1.89 2.32 12.69
CA THR A 110 2.54 2.05 13.97
C THR A 110 3.04 0.60 14.02
N ILE A 111 3.98 0.34 14.90
CA ILE A 111 4.44 -1.03 15.18
C ILE A 111 3.27 -1.88 15.70
N SER A 112 2.43 -1.31 16.57
CA SER A 112 1.22 -2.00 17.09
C SER A 112 0.24 -2.39 15.98
N GLU A 113 -0.04 -1.51 15.02
CA GLU A 113 -0.92 -1.80 13.89
C GLU A 113 -0.32 -2.82 12.93
N MET A 114 0.99 -2.77 12.68
CA MET A 114 1.66 -3.77 11.85
C MET A 114 1.57 -5.18 12.47
N GLY A 115 1.63 -5.28 13.77
CA GLY A 115 1.57 -6.51 14.53
C GLY A 115 2.81 -7.42 14.38
N PRO A 116 2.95 -8.41 15.27
CA PRO A 116 4.16 -9.24 15.33
C PRO A 116 4.32 -10.15 14.10
N LEU A 117 3.24 -10.58 13.47
CA LEU A 117 3.29 -11.50 12.34
C LEU A 117 3.89 -10.87 11.09
N LEU A 118 3.41 -9.69 10.69
CA LEU A 118 3.94 -8.98 9.51
C LEU A 118 5.34 -8.46 9.80
N LEU A 119 5.56 -7.93 11.01
CA LEU A 119 6.87 -7.44 11.42
C LEU A 119 7.93 -8.55 11.47
N SER A 120 7.60 -9.76 11.92
CA SER A 120 8.54 -10.89 11.90
C SER A 120 8.98 -11.28 10.48
N ARG A 121 8.06 -11.21 9.53
CA ARG A 121 8.36 -11.42 8.10
C ARG A 121 9.25 -10.32 7.54
N LEU A 122 8.94 -9.05 7.83
CA LEU A 122 9.75 -7.90 7.43
C LEU A 122 11.19 -8.01 7.96
N LEU A 123 11.35 -8.41 9.21
CA LEU A 123 12.64 -8.59 9.86
C LEU A 123 13.34 -9.92 9.52
N ASN A 124 12.69 -10.77 8.71
CA ASN A 124 13.18 -12.10 8.32
C ASN A 124 13.60 -12.98 9.53
N LEU A 125 12.71 -13.03 10.54
CA LEU A 125 12.93 -13.76 11.78
C LEU A 125 12.64 -15.26 11.59
N ASN A 126 13.39 -16.11 12.31
CA ASN A 126 13.05 -17.53 12.42
C ASN A 126 11.94 -17.75 13.46
N ASP A 127 11.40 -18.99 13.54
CA ASP A 127 10.27 -19.33 14.40
C ASP A 127 10.52 -18.99 15.89
N THR A 128 11.73 -19.23 16.40
CA THR A 128 12.10 -18.90 17.80
C THR A 128 12.10 -17.39 18.03
N GLN A 129 12.64 -16.63 17.10
CA GLN A 129 12.68 -15.16 17.17
C GLN A 129 11.28 -14.56 16.99
N THR A 130 10.48 -15.13 16.09
CA THR A 130 9.07 -14.75 15.90
C THR A 130 8.29 -14.98 17.20
N GLY A 131 8.45 -16.12 17.85
CA GLY A 131 7.83 -16.40 19.15
C GLY A 131 8.23 -15.37 20.22
N VAL A 132 9.51 -15.01 20.30
CA VAL A 132 9.97 -13.97 21.23
C VAL A 132 9.38 -12.60 20.89
N LEU A 133 9.31 -12.24 19.60
CA LEU A 133 8.69 -10.98 19.19
C LEU A 133 7.19 -10.95 19.56
N THR A 134 6.47 -12.05 19.33
CA THR A 134 5.05 -12.17 19.71
C THR A 134 4.86 -11.96 21.22
N LEU A 135 5.69 -12.60 22.04
CA LEU A 135 5.66 -12.41 23.50
C LEU A 135 5.92 -10.95 23.92
N VAL A 136 6.81 -10.25 23.23
CA VAL A 136 7.09 -8.82 23.49
C VAL A 136 5.84 -7.98 23.23
N PHE A 137 5.07 -8.28 22.16
CA PHE A 137 3.81 -7.62 21.89
C PHE A 137 2.76 -7.93 22.94
N GLU A 138 2.58 -9.20 23.33
CA GLU A 138 1.63 -9.61 24.38
C GLU A 138 1.95 -8.90 25.72
N ILE A 139 3.22 -8.83 26.12
CA ILE A 139 3.63 -8.12 27.34
C ILE A 139 3.36 -6.61 27.24
N ALA A 140 3.54 -6.01 26.05
CA ALA A 140 3.21 -4.61 25.84
C ALA A 140 1.70 -4.38 25.96
N ASP A 141 0.88 -5.22 25.34
CA ASP A 141 -0.58 -5.14 25.36
C ASP A 141 -1.13 -5.33 26.79
N ASP A 142 -0.64 -6.32 27.54
CA ASP A 142 -1.00 -6.55 28.94
C ASP A 142 -0.60 -5.35 29.84
N GLY A 143 0.47 -4.66 29.48
CA GLY A 143 0.91 -3.43 30.13
C GLY A 143 0.17 -2.17 29.68
N GLY A 144 -0.73 -2.25 28.69
CA GLY A 144 -1.39 -1.11 28.07
C GLY A 144 -0.43 -0.17 27.33
N LEU A 145 0.69 -0.70 26.82
CA LEU A 145 1.75 0.06 26.14
C LEU A 145 1.57 -0.05 24.62
N LEU A 146 1.36 1.09 23.97
CA LEU A 146 1.37 1.17 22.52
C LEU A 146 2.81 1.26 22.00
N LEU A 147 3.13 0.44 21.02
CA LEU A 147 4.38 0.49 20.28
C LEU A 147 4.17 1.34 19.02
N LEU A 148 4.56 2.61 19.08
CA LEU A 148 4.29 3.55 17.99
C LEU A 148 5.37 3.49 16.91
N ASP A 149 6.62 3.42 17.31
CA ASP A 149 7.76 3.44 16.40
C ASP A 149 8.82 2.36 16.72
N LEU A 150 9.91 2.34 15.94
CA LEU A 150 11.00 1.39 16.16
C LEU A 150 11.74 1.60 17.49
N LYS A 151 11.70 2.82 18.05
CA LYS A 151 12.36 3.12 19.34
C LYS A 151 11.59 2.52 20.50
N ASP A 152 10.24 2.58 20.42
CA ASP A 152 9.37 1.94 21.41
C ASP A 152 9.59 0.44 21.41
N LEU A 153 9.59 -0.20 20.23
CA LEU A 153 9.85 -1.63 20.13
C LEU A 153 11.24 -2.00 20.67
N ARG A 154 12.27 -1.22 20.37
CA ARG A 154 13.61 -1.45 20.95
C ARG A 154 13.64 -1.33 22.45
N SER A 155 12.96 -0.33 22.99
CA SER A 155 12.86 -0.12 24.43
C SER A 155 12.14 -1.28 25.09
N MET A 156 11.05 -1.75 24.49
CA MET A 156 10.30 -2.90 24.98
C MET A 156 11.11 -4.20 24.92
N LEU A 157 11.80 -4.46 23.80
CA LEU A 157 12.71 -5.60 23.65
C LEU A 157 13.79 -5.61 24.73
N ARG A 158 14.39 -4.45 25.04
CA ARG A 158 15.38 -4.32 26.11
C ARG A 158 14.75 -4.60 27.47
N TYR A 159 13.61 -3.97 27.75
CA TYR A 159 12.90 -4.15 29.01
C TYR A 159 12.55 -5.63 29.26
N VAL A 160 11.98 -6.31 28.27
CA VAL A 160 11.63 -7.73 28.37
C VAL A 160 12.88 -8.60 28.51
N GLY A 161 13.95 -8.28 27.79
CA GLY A 161 15.23 -8.97 27.91
C GLY A 161 15.83 -8.87 29.32
N ASP A 162 15.88 -7.67 29.88
CA ASP A 162 16.44 -7.40 31.21
C ASP A 162 15.58 -8.03 32.32
N ASN A 163 14.30 -8.21 32.11
CA ASN A 163 13.34 -8.78 33.07
C ASN A 163 12.85 -10.19 32.68
N SER A 164 13.55 -10.89 31.80
CA SER A 164 13.11 -12.17 31.21
C SER A 164 12.73 -13.24 32.26
N SER A 165 13.46 -13.28 33.41
CA SER A 165 13.14 -14.20 34.51
C SER A 165 11.74 -14.00 35.11
N SER A 166 11.25 -12.77 35.14
CA SER A 166 9.92 -12.43 35.67
C SER A 166 8.79 -12.90 34.75
N TYR A 167 9.08 -13.05 33.45
CA TYR A 167 8.12 -13.45 32.43
C TYR A 167 8.11 -14.94 32.13
N THR A 168 9.16 -15.69 32.55
CA THR A 168 9.33 -17.11 32.22
C THR A 168 8.14 -17.98 32.60
N THR A 169 7.50 -17.72 33.75
CA THR A 169 6.38 -18.54 34.26
C THR A 169 5.10 -18.29 33.45
N ALA A 170 4.83 -17.05 33.01
CA ALA A 170 3.61 -16.68 32.30
C ALA A 170 3.73 -16.89 30.79
N TYR A 171 4.89 -16.58 30.21
CA TYR A 171 5.07 -16.48 28.76
C TYR A 171 6.15 -17.45 28.19
N GLY A 172 6.84 -18.22 29.06
CA GLY A 172 7.88 -19.13 28.63
C GLY A 172 9.29 -18.50 28.57
N ASN A 173 10.25 -19.26 28.08
CA ASN A 173 11.65 -18.85 28.08
C ASN A 173 11.97 -17.82 27.01
N ILE A 174 12.42 -16.64 27.40
CA ILE A 174 12.82 -15.55 26.50
C ILE A 174 14.36 -15.53 26.39
N SER A 175 14.86 -15.89 25.21
CA SER A 175 16.30 -15.98 24.94
C SER A 175 16.92 -14.61 24.68
N GLN A 176 17.95 -14.25 25.43
CA GLN A 176 18.79 -13.05 25.17
C GLN A 176 19.38 -13.05 23.75
N ALA A 177 19.72 -14.23 23.22
CA ALA A 177 20.24 -14.38 21.86
C ALA A 177 19.20 -13.99 20.82
N SER A 178 17.91 -14.34 21.05
CA SER A 178 16.79 -13.95 20.18
C SER A 178 16.54 -12.45 20.25
N ILE A 179 16.51 -11.86 21.45
CA ILE A 179 16.39 -10.38 21.61
C ILE A 179 17.50 -9.67 20.83
N GLY A 180 18.75 -10.10 20.97
CA GLY A 180 19.89 -9.51 20.26
C GLY A 180 19.79 -9.69 18.74
N ALA A 181 19.23 -10.80 18.26
CA ALA A 181 19.00 -11.01 16.82
C ALA A 181 17.93 -10.05 16.27
N ILE A 182 16.79 -9.92 16.97
CA ILE A 182 15.72 -9.00 16.59
C ILE A 182 16.23 -7.56 16.56
N GLN A 183 16.99 -7.13 17.58
CA GLN A 183 17.56 -5.79 17.61
C GLN A 183 18.50 -5.51 16.43
N ARG A 184 19.29 -6.49 15.98
CA ARG A 184 20.14 -6.33 14.78
C ARG A 184 19.31 -6.18 13.51
N SER A 185 18.23 -6.95 13.37
CA SER A 185 17.32 -6.81 12.23
C SER A 185 16.61 -5.45 12.21
N LEU A 186 16.27 -4.89 13.39
CA LEU A 186 15.71 -3.54 13.50
C LEU A 186 16.70 -2.45 13.04
N VAL A 187 18.01 -2.61 13.33
CA VAL A 187 19.03 -1.67 12.80
C VAL A 187 19.10 -1.72 11.29
N ALA A 188 19.03 -2.92 10.70
CA ALA A 188 19.00 -3.05 9.24
C ALA A 188 17.77 -2.38 8.65
N LEU A 189 16.59 -2.58 9.24
CA LEU A 189 15.33 -1.97 8.81
C LEU A 189 15.37 -0.44 8.90
N GLU A 190 15.95 0.15 9.95
CA GLU A 190 16.13 1.60 10.06
C GLU A 190 16.98 2.16 8.91
N ASN A 191 18.06 1.47 8.54
CA ASN A 191 18.92 1.89 7.42
C ASN A 191 18.21 1.83 6.07
N GLU A 192 17.13 1.06 5.94
CA GLU A 192 16.27 0.99 4.76
C GLU A 192 15.13 2.02 4.76
N GLY A 193 14.98 2.82 5.83
CA GLY A 193 13.95 3.84 5.98
C GLY A 193 12.78 3.43 6.87
N GLY A 194 12.95 2.37 7.65
CA GLY A 194 11.92 1.92 8.60
C GLY A 194 11.58 2.97 9.65
N ASP A 195 12.52 3.82 10.03
CA ASP A 195 12.31 4.95 10.95
C ASP A 195 11.38 6.04 10.39
N ILE A 196 11.24 6.12 9.06
CA ILE A 196 10.32 7.03 8.39
C ILE A 196 8.94 6.38 8.24
N PHE A 197 8.91 5.08 7.95
CA PHE A 197 7.69 4.33 7.72
C PHE A 197 6.91 4.05 9.02
N PHE A 198 7.61 3.71 10.12
CA PHE A 198 6.96 3.45 11.41
C PHE A 198 6.86 4.71 12.26
N GLY A 199 5.63 5.07 12.65
CA GLY A 199 5.35 6.20 13.51
C GLY A 199 4.00 6.85 13.25
N GLU A 200 3.71 7.87 14.00
CA GLU A 200 2.49 8.66 13.85
C GLU A 200 2.70 9.89 12.93
N PRO A 201 1.60 10.41 12.36
CA PRO A 201 0.27 9.84 12.34
C PRO A 201 0.22 8.60 11.44
N SER A 202 -0.47 7.55 11.90
CA SER A 202 -0.72 6.38 11.06
C SER A 202 -1.73 6.69 9.96
N LEU A 203 -1.64 5.93 8.87
CA LEU A 203 -2.55 6.07 7.74
C LEU A 203 -3.96 5.62 8.14
N ASN A 204 -4.94 6.52 8.00
CA ASN A 204 -6.33 6.12 8.04
C ASN A 204 -6.78 5.69 6.64
N LEU A 205 -7.24 4.45 6.49
CA LEU A 205 -7.69 3.89 5.21
C LEU A 205 -8.89 4.62 4.61
N ASP A 206 -9.71 5.31 5.42
CA ASP A 206 -10.78 6.16 4.92
C ASP A 206 -10.28 7.22 3.92
N HIS A 207 -9.02 7.61 4.01
CA HIS A 207 -8.42 8.51 3.02
C HIS A 207 -8.29 7.88 1.64
N PHE A 208 -8.16 6.55 1.54
CA PHE A 208 -8.13 5.85 0.25
C PHE A 208 -9.50 5.58 -0.34
N LEU A 209 -10.55 5.64 0.47
CA LEU A 209 -11.92 5.31 0.08
C LEU A 209 -12.76 6.55 -0.26
N GLN A 210 -12.13 7.70 -0.46
CA GLN A 210 -12.82 8.96 -0.68
C GLN A 210 -13.36 9.12 -2.10
N THR A 211 -14.45 9.86 -2.20
CA THR A 211 -14.97 10.41 -3.45
C THR A 211 -14.84 11.93 -3.45
N GLY A 212 -14.50 12.49 -4.59
CA GLY A 212 -14.45 13.94 -4.78
C GLY A 212 -15.84 14.59 -4.78
N ALA A 213 -15.87 15.92 -4.68
CA ALA A 213 -17.11 16.70 -4.65
C ALA A 213 -18.01 16.50 -5.89
N ASN A 214 -17.46 16.02 -7.00
CA ASN A 214 -18.17 15.69 -8.24
C ASN A 214 -18.69 14.25 -8.28
N GLY A 215 -18.59 13.50 -7.18
CA GLY A 215 -18.99 12.09 -7.08
C GLY A 215 -18.02 11.10 -7.73
N ARG A 216 -16.86 11.56 -8.24
CA ARG A 216 -15.82 10.67 -8.78
C ARG A 216 -14.99 10.07 -7.66
N GLY A 217 -14.62 8.79 -7.81
CA GLY A 217 -13.67 8.13 -6.90
C GLY A 217 -12.28 8.76 -6.97
N VAL A 218 -11.64 8.96 -5.82
CA VAL A 218 -10.26 9.47 -5.78
C VAL A 218 -9.28 8.39 -6.25
N ILE A 219 -8.35 8.76 -7.13
CA ILE A 219 -7.25 7.89 -7.55
C ILE A 219 -6.06 8.15 -6.62
N ASN A 220 -5.73 7.17 -5.82
CA ASN A 220 -4.61 7.21 -4.89
C ASN A 220 -3.38 6.63 -5.57
N ILE A 221 -2.33 7.45 -5.73
CA ILE A 221 -1.10 7.06 -6.40
C ILE A 221 0.05 7.04 -5.38
N LEU A 222 0.59 5.85 -5.10
CA LEU A 222 1.79 5.69 -4.28
C LEU A 222 3.04 5.89 -5.14
N ALA A 223 3.86 6.87 -4.82
CA ALA A 223 5.19 7.03 -5.39
C ALA A 223 6.09 5.89 -4.89
N ALA A 224 6.43 4.96 -5.77
CA ALA A 224 7.17 3.74 -5.44
C ALA A 224 8.55 3.66 -6.11
N ASP A 225 9.02 4.73 -6.74
CA ASP A 225 10.32 4.82 -7.42
C ASP A 225 11.51 4.62 -6.47
N ARG A 226 11.43 5.17 -5.26
CA ARG A 226 12.41 4.93 -4.19
C ARG A 226 12.08 3.66 -3.39
N LEU A 227 10.80 3.43 -3.12
CA LEU A 227 10.33 2.33 -2.29
C LEU A 227 10.71 0.96 -2.88
N ILE A 228 10.75 0.83 -4.21
CA ILE A 228 11.19 -0.40 -4.89
C ILE A 228 12.67 -0.75 -4.62
N GLN A 229 13.47 0.20 -4.15
CA GLN A 229 14.86 -0.03 -3.75
C GLN A 229 14.96 -0.63 -2.34
N SER A 230 13.86 -0.61 -1.58
CA SER A 230 13.69 -1.29 -0.29
C SER A 230 12.59 -2.36 -0.40
N PRO A 231 12.86 -3.50 -1.08
CA PRO A 231 11.83 -4.48 -1.44
C PRO A 231 11.09 -5.06 -0.24
N ALA A 232 11.77 -5.19 0.90
CA ALA A 232 11.17 -5.69 2.13
C ALA A 232 10.09 -4.72 2.65
N ILE A 233 10.38 -3.43 2.73
CA ILE A 233 9.42 -2.39 3.16
C ILE A 233 8.27 -2.33 2.15
N TYR A 234 8.57 -2.33 0.84
CA TYR A 234 7.54 -2.26 -0.20
C TYR A 234 6.57 -3.44 -0.13
N ALA A 235 7.09 -4.66 -0.04
CA ALA A 235 6.25 -5.85 0.06
C ALA A 235 5.42 -5.87 1.35
N THR A 236 6.02 -5.47 2.48
CA THR A 236 5.32 -5.43 3.78
C THR A 236 4.26 -4.35 3.81
N PHE A 237 4.54 -3.16 3.24
CA PHE A 237 3.55 -2.10 3.09
C PHE A 237 2.33 -2.59 2.28
N LEU A 238 2.55 -3.21 1.11
CA LEU A 238 1.45 -3.70 0.30
C LEU A 238 0.66 -4.81 1.00
N LEU A 239 1.35 -5.70 1.71
CA LEU A 239 0.70 -6.78 2.44
C LEU A 239 -0.12 -6.23 3.62
N TRP A 240 0.45 -5.28 4.39
CA TRP A 240 -0.26 -4.59 5.46
C TRP A 240 -1.49 -3.85 4.93
N LEU A 241 -1.34 -3.05 3.86
CA LEU A 241 -2.45 -2.33 3.24
C LEU A 241 -3.58 -3.28 2.79
N LEU A 242 -3.22 -4.42 2.17
CA LEU A 242 -4.22 -5.41 1.75
C LEU A 242 -4.91 -6.07 2.95
N SER A 243 -4.18 -6.35 4.04
CA SER A 243 -4.76 -6.90 5.27
C SER A 243 -5.73 -5.94 5.91
N GLU A 244 -5.36 -4.66 6.04
CA GLU A 244 -6.21 -3.61 6.59
C GLU A 244 -7.48 -3.40 5.75
N LEU A 245 -7.33 -3.36 4.42
CA LEU A 245 -8.48 -3.26 3.52
C LEU A 245 -9.42 -4.46 3.66
N PHE A 246 -8.86 -5.67 3.83
CA PHE A 246 -9.66 -6.88 4.01
C PHE A 246 -10.43 -6.88 5.34
N GLU A 247 -9.83 -6.36 6.41
CA GLU A 247 -10.47 -6.28 7.72
C GLU A 247 -11.56 -5.21 7.81
N GLN A 248 -11.36 -4.08 7.12
CA GLN A 248 -12.27 -2.93 7.23
C GLN A 248 -13.37 -2.92 6.17
N MET A 249 -13.17 -3.58 5.02
CA MET A 249 -14.18 -3.61 3.98
C MET A 249 -15.19 -4.72 4.21
N PRO A 250 -16.51 -4.46 3.98
CA PRO A 250 -17.52 -5.50 4.11
C PRO A 250 -17.29 -6.61 3.09
N GLU A 251 -17.57 -7.84 3.51
CA GLU A 251 -17.59 -8.98 2.59
C GLU A 251 -18.62 -8.74 1.47
N ALA A 252 -18.25 -9.04 0.22
CA ALA A 252 -19.09 -8.83 -0.97
C ALA A 252 -20.04 -9.99 -1.22
#